data_f1b112aa2041a8e380e36fbc13c1595d
#
_entry.id   f1b112aa2041a8e380e36fbc13c1595d
#
_cell.length_a   1.000
_cell.length_b   1.000
_cell.length_c   1.000
_cell.angle_alpha   90.00
_cell.angle_beta   90.00
_cell.angle_gamma   90.00
#
_symmetry.space_group_name_H-M   'P 1'
#
loop_
_entity.id
_entity.type
_entity.pdbx_description
1 polymer ?
#
loop_
_entity_poly.entity_id
_entity_poly.type
_entity_poly.pdbx_seq_one_letter_code
_entity_poly.pdbx_strand_id
1 'polypeptide(L)'
;LVMSMENQQVLRLRLVYHMRRLLFLPIFLALEGPLLAEINIRIDKYTRCFFSNGIPDHPVGKFPNKANPHAISAQNINLCVPINPQISKVITPISGTMGIAINGILYRPNTAGYWDPKSPRGHSPYGDKNWRLNIFATRGKLGLDNNNGHVGPSGLYHYHGIAKSLIDNSKSSLIGYAGDGFEIHYVGDKVSSGWSLKKGERAVGPSGFYNGTYNEDYEFIQSDEKLDQCNGAFLNSHYVYFITDEYPYIPRCLKGNVSDDFNKSRH
;
A
#
# COMPACT_ATOMS: atom_id res chain seq x y z
N LEU A 1 -75.90 -69.98 -41.27
CA LEU A 1 -76.43 -68.65 -41.21
C LEU A 1 -75.36 -67.73 -40.59
N VAL A 2 -75.04 -66.78 -41.42
CA VAL A 2 -73.86 -65.94 -41.29
C VAL A 2 -74.12 -64.81 -40.29
N MET A 3 -73.16 -64.45 -39.48
CA MET A 3 -73.11 -63.15 -38.83
C MET A 3 -71.66 -62.59 -38.86
N SER A 4 -71.59 -61.35 -39.37
CA SER A 4 -70.40 -60.54 -39.53
C SER A 4 -69.92 -60.00 -38.23
N MET A 5 -68.61 -59.94 -38.07
CA MET A 5 -67.91 -59.30 -36.94
C MET A 5 -67.47 -57.90 -37.35
N GLU A 6 -68.04 -56.93 -36.69
CA GLU A 6 -67.68 -55.52 -36.82
C GLU A 6 -66.37 -55.16 -36.03
N ASN A 7 -65.61 -54.31 -36.67
CA ASN A 7 -64.37 -53.74 -36.17
C ASN A 7 -64.55 -52.83 -34.94
N GLN A 8 -63.85 -53.10 -33.88
CA GLN A 8 -63.59 -52.10 -32.84
C GLN A 8 -62.15 -51.61 -32.95
N GLN A 9 -61.99 -50.37 -33.39
CA GLN A 9 -60.75 -49.64 -33.33
C GLN A 9 -60.48 -49.18 -31.89
N VAL A 10 -59.44 -49.72 -31.25
CA VAL A 10 -58.93 -49.26 -29.97
C VAL A 10 -57.96 -48.12 -30.22
N LEU A 11 -58.46 -46.92 -29.89
CA LEU A 11 -57.65 -45.67 -29.91
C LEU A 11 -56.59 -45.71 -28.74
N ARG A 12 -55.39 -46.03 -29.04
CA ARG A 12 -54.26 -45.90 -28.05
C ARG A 12 -53.81 -44.47 -28.02
N LEU A 13 -54.16 -43.67 -26.96
CA LEU A 13 -53.53 -42.43 -26.60
C LEU A 13 -52.12 -42.73 -26.11
N ARG A 14 -51.15 -42.34 -26.92
CA ARG A 14 -49.74 -42.27 -26.44
C ARG A 14 -49.56 -40.96 -25.69
N LEU A 15 -49.54 -41.01 -24.35
CA LEU A 15 -49.09 -39.91 -23.50
C LEU A 15 -47.59 -39.84 -23.63
N VAL A 16 -47.07 -38.84 -24.36
CA VAL A 16 -45.63 -38.54 -24.43
C VAL A 16 -45.29 -37.70 -23.22
N TYR A 17 -44.75 -38.32 -22.17
CA TYR A 17 -44.14 -37.62 -21.04
C TYR A 17 -42.84 -36.99 -21.48
N HIS A 18 -42.85 -35.67 -21.72
CA HIS A 18 -41.63 -34.87 -21.81
C HIS A 18 -41.10 -34.63 -20.42
N MET A 19 -40.24 -35.54 -19.96
CA MET A 19 -39.37 -35.28 -18.80
C MET A 19 -38.34 -34.20 -19.18
N ARG A 20 -38.65 -32.94 -18.91
CA ARG A 20 -37.62 -31.88 -18.85
C ARG A 20 -36.69 -32.25 -17.70
N ARG A 21 -35.53 -32.78 -18.02
CA ARG A 21 -34.39 -32.86 -17.08
C ARG A 21 -33.95 -31.42 -16.76
N LEU A 22 -34.41 -30.89 -15.62
CA LEU A 22 -33.82 -29.74 -14.98
C LEU A 22 -32.42 -30.17 -14.56
N LEU A 23 -31.44 -29.76 -15.33
CA LEU A 23 -30.01 -29.77 -14.92
C LEU A 23 -29.87 -28.77 -13.77
N PHE A 24 -29.95 -29.25 -12.54
CA PHE A 24 -29.46 -28.51 -11.38
C PHE A 24 -27.93 -28.46 -11.53
N LEU A 25 -27.42 -27.35 -12.08
CA LEU A 25 -26.01 -27.00 -11.91
C LEU A 25 -25.81 -26.65 -10.42
N PRO A 26 -24.99 -27.36 -9.67
CA PRO A 26 -24.65 -26.93 -8.32
C PRO A 26 -23.94 -25.59 -8.45
N ILE A 27 -24.57 -24.51 -7.99
CA ILE A 27 -23.89 -23.24 -7.75
C ILE A 27 -22.96 -23.53 -6.57
N PHE A 28 -21.69 -23.81 -6.86
CA PHE A 28 -20.64 -23.74 -5.87
C PHE A 28 -20.51 -22.27 -5.48
N LEU A 29 -21.23 -21.83 -4.45
CA LEU A 29 -20.83 -20.67 -3.71
C LEU A 29 -19.48 -21.01 -3.08
N ALA A 30 -18.39 -20.55 -3.70
CA ALA A 30 -17.11 -20.47 -3.05
C ALA A 30 -17.32 -19.53 -1.85
N LEU A 31 -17.43 -20.08 -0.66
CA LEU A 31 -17.28 -19.34 0.59
C LEU A 31 -15.83 -18.87 0.60
N GLU A 32 -15.57 -17.66 0.09
CA GLU A 32 -14.30 -17.01 0.32
C GLU A 32 -14.16 -16.84 1.82
N GLY A 33 -13.30 -17.64 2.43
CA GLY A 33 -12.92 -17.49 3.83
C GLY A 33 -12.28 -16.11 4.07
N PRO A 34 -12.18 -15.66 5.32
CA PRO A 34 -11.54 -14.39 5.62
C PRO A 34 -10.12 -14.40 5.06
N LEU A 35 -9.73 -13.30 4.40
CA LEU A 35 -8.36 -13.09 3.93
C LEU A 35 -7.45 -13.00 5.17
N LEU A 36 -6.63 -14.02 5.38
CA LEU A 36 -5.67 -14.06 6.47
C LEU A 36 -4.33 -13.46 6.03
N ALA A 37 -3.68 -12.75 6.93
CA ALA A 37 -2.33 -12.25 6.72
C ALA A 37 -1.34 -13.41 6.63
N GLU A 38 -0.48 -13.38 5.63
CA GLU A 38 0.60 -14.36 5.45
C GLU A 38 1.90 -13.62 5.22
N ILE A 39 2.89 -13.92 6.06
CA ILE A 39 4.26 -13.45 5.88
C ILE A 39 5.24 -14.57 6.21
N ASN A 40 6.25 -14.70 5.37
CA ASN A 40 7.40 -15.57 5.59
C ASN A 40 8.67 -14.75 5.31
N ILE A 41 9.63 -14.79 6.22
CA ILE A 41 10.92 -14.12 6.09
C ILE A 41 12.01 -15.17 6.02
N ARG A 42 12.78 -15.18 4.93
CA ARG A 42 13.92 -16.06 4.76
C ARG A 42 15.20 -15.24 4.77
N ILE A 43 16.17 -15.70 5.52
CA ILE A 43 17.48 -15.06 5.64
C ILE A 43 18.52 -16.07 5.20
N ASP A 44 19.33 -15.70 4.22
CA ASP A 44 20.52 -16.43 3.82
C ASP A 44 21.79 -15.63 4.15
N LYS A 45 22.93 -16.03 3.60
CA LYS A 45 24.22 -15.35 3.85
C LYS A 45 24.26 -13.90 3.37
N TYR A 46 23.45 -13.53 2.38
CA TYR A 46 23.56 -12.26 1.67
C TYR A 46 22.28 -11.44 1.71
N THR A 47 21.12 -12.09 1.79
CA THR A 47 19.82 -11.45 1.61
C THR A 47 18.83 -11.82 2.71
N ARG A 48 17.92 -10.90 2.96
CA ARG A 48 16.67 -11.08 3.70
C ARG A 48 15.53 -10.93 2.71
N CYS A 49 14.78 -12.00 2.49
CA CYS A 49 13.67 -12.04 1.54
C CYS A 49 12.33 -12.11 2.29
N PHE A 50 11.40 -11.30 1.87
CA PHE A 50 10.04 -11.20 2.40
C PHE A 50 9.07 -11.77 1.37
N PHE A 51 8.26 -12.73 1.79
CA PHE A 51 7.16 -13.31 1.03
C PHE A 51 5.88 -12.99 1.76
N SER A 52 5.01 -12.16 1.18
CA SER A 52 3.79 -11.70 1.84
C SER A 52 2.62 -11.67 0.86
N ASN A 53 1.41 -11.93 1.38
CA ASN A 53 0.19 -11.71 0.62
C ASN A 53 -0.35 -10.29 0.73
N GLY A 54 0.33 -9.39 1.44
CA GLY A 54 -0.05 -7.98 1.58
C GLY A 54 -1.36 -7.75 2.35
N ILE A 55 -1.87 -8.76 3.04
CA ILE A 55 -3.04 -8.64 3.90
C ILE A 55 -2.57 -8.22 5.30
N PRO A 56 -3.11 -7.13 5.88
CA PRO A 56 -2.75 -6.69 7.23
C PRO A 56 -3.12 -7.72 8.30
N ASP A 57 -2.23 -7.90 9.29
CA ASP A 57 -2.41 -8.75 10.48
C ASP A 57 -3.11 -8.03 11.63
N HIS A 58 -3.70 -6.86 11.37
CA HIS A 58 -4.36 -5.99 12.33
C HIS A 58 -5.67 -5.44 11.78
N PRO A 59 -6.56 -4.90 12.63
CA PRO A 59 -7.77 -4.22 12.19
C PRO A 59 -7.44 -3.05 11.24
N VAL A 60 -8.16 -2.98 10.13
CA VAL A 60 -8.06 -1.91 9.13
C VAL A 60 -9.35 -1.11 9.05
N GLY A 61 -9.29 0.05 8.42
CA GLY A 61 -10.47 0.82 8.06
C GLY A 61 -11.41 0.06 7.11
N LYS A 62 -12.63 0.56 6.97
CA LYS A 62 -13.57 0.01 5.98
C LYS A 62 -13.10 0.38 4.57
N PHE A 63 -12.79 -0.64 3.77
CA PHE A 63 -12.46 -0.51 2.34
C PHE A 63 -13.34 -1.44 1.51
N PRO A 64 -13.95 -0.97 0.38
CA PRO A 64 -13.92 0.40 -0.12
C PRO A 64 -14.69 1.40 0.74
N ASN A 65 -14.30 2.70 0.64
CA ASN A 65 -15.01 3.79 1.27
C ASN A 65 -15.15 4.99 0.31
N LYS A 66 -15.87 6.06 0.73
CA LYS A 66 -16.14 7.23 -0.12
C LYS A 66 -14.87 7.91 -0.66
N ALA A 67 -13.79 7.89 0.10
CA ALA A 67 -12.52 8.55 -0.26
C ALA A 67 -11.50 7.59 -0.89
N ASN A 68 -11.70 6.27 -0.69
CA ASN A 68 -10.86 5.21 -1.27
C ASN A 68 -11.78 4.09 -1.82
N PRO A 69 -12.00 4.02 -3.14
CA PRO A 69 -12.98 3.09 -3.73
C PRO A 69 -12.43 1.67 -3.94
N HIS A 70 -11.23 1.36 -3.46
CA HIS A 70 -10.57 0.08 -3.69
C HIS A 70 -10.77 -0.88 -2.53
N ALA A 71 -11.03 -2.16 -2.82
CA ALA A 71 -11.07 -3.23 -1.85
C ALA A 71 -9.67 -3.83 -1.65
N ILE A 72 -9.40 -4.32 -0.43
CA ILE A 72 -8.16 -5.06 -0.17
C ILE A 72 -8.23 -6.41 -0.88
N SER A 73 -7.16 -6.79 -1.54
CA SER A 73 -7.00 -8.11 -2.14
C SER A 73 -5.60 -8.67 -1.88
N ALA A 74 -5.50 -9.99 -1.83
CA ALA A 74 -4.22 -10.67 -1.67
C ALA A 74 -3.28 -10.32 -2.83
N GLN A 75 -2.02 -10.13 -2.51
CA GLN A 75 -0.92 -9.82 -3.41
C GLN A 75 0.07 -10.99 -3.43
N ASN A 76 1.02 -10.94 -4.33
CA ASN A 76 2.19 -11.82 -4.32
C ASN A 76 3.44 -10.96 -4.18
N ILE A 77 3.75 -10.59 -2.94
CA ILE A 77 4.92 -9.77 -2.61
C ILE A 77 6.10 -10.69 -2.39
N ASN A 78 7.16 -10.49 -3.17
CA ASN A 78 8.43 -11.20 -3.06
C ASN A 78 9.56 -10.19 -3.23
N LEU A 79 10.15 -9.75 -2.11
CA LEU A 79 11.14 -8.68 -2.07
C LEU A 79 12.33 -9.11 -1.23
N CYS A 80 13.52 -9.03 -1.79
CA CYS A 80 14.76 -9.32 -1.11
C CYS A 80 15.60 -8.05 -0.93
N VAL A 81 16.22 -7.90 0.22
CA VAL A 81 17.14 -6.81 0.54
C VAL A 81 18.46 -7.36 1.08
N PRO A 82 19.60 -6.64 0.92
CA PRO A 82 20.86 -7.09 1.48
C PRO A 82 20.81 -7.10 3.01
N ILE A 83 21.45 -8.10 3.65
CA ILE A 83 21.58 -8.14 5.12
C ILE A 83 22.73 -7.27 5.65
N ASN A 84 23.68 -6.93 4.80
CA ASN A 84 24.80 -6.02 5.10
C ASN A 84 24.72 -4.81 4.15
N PRO A 85 23.78 -3.88 4.38
CA PRO A 85 23.62 -2.72 3.52
C PRO A 85 24.84 -1.81 3.57
N GLN A 86 25.14 -1.18 2.45
CA GLN A 86 26.26 -0.25 2.31
C GLN A 86 25.76 1.11 1.87
N ILE A 87 26.27 2.17 2.52
CA ILE A 87 25.95 3.54 2.10
C ILE A 87 26.52 3.79 0.70
N SER A 88 25.67 4.28 -0.19
CA SER A 88 26.02 4.71 -1.53
C SER A 88 26.51 6.16 -1.53
N LYS A 89 27.34 6.50 -2.51
CA LYS A 89 27.69 7.90 -2.78
C LYS A 89 26.53 8.72 -3.35
N VAL A 90 25.51 8.03 -3.89
CA VAL A 90 24.36 8.66 -4.55
C VAL A 90 23.10 8.33 -3.78
N ILE A 91 22.34 9.36 -3.44
CA ILE A 91 21.01 9.24 -2.83
C ILE A 91 20.00 8.87 -3.94
N THR A 92 19.21 7.82 -3.71
CA THR A 92 18.18 7.38 -4.64
C THR A 92 16.79 7.89 -4.20
N PRO A 93 16.16 8.80 -4.96
CA PRO A 93 14.80 9.25 -4.67
C PRO A 93 13.79 8.10 -4.81
N ILE A 94 12.77 8.05 -3.93
CA ILE A 94 11.71 7.04 -3.97
C ILE A 94 10.53 7.53 -4.81
N SER A 95 10.17 6.75 -5.82
CA SER A 95 8.96 6.97 -6.62
C SER A 95 7.79 6.03 -6.25
N GLY A 96 8.09 4.86 -5.71
CA GLY A 96 7.13 3.80 -5.38
C GLY A 96 7.28 3.31 -3.93
N THR A 97 7.60 2.04 -3.79
CA THR A 97 7.81 1.39 -2.49
C THR A 97 9.18 1.76 -1.92
N MET A 98 9.19 2.21 -0.67
CA MET A 98 10.39 2.57 0.08
C MET A 98 10.99 1.38 0.82
N GLY A 99 10.12 0.52 1.36
CA GLY A 99 10.50 -0.61 2.18
C GLY A 99 9.31 -1.49 2.52
N ILE A 100 9.55 -2.46 3.38
CA ILE A 100 8.55 -3.41 3.84
C ILE A 100 8.56 -3.50 5.37
N ALA A 101 7.38 -3.44 5.97
CA ALA A 101 7.19 -3.61 7.40
C ALA A 101 7.43 -5.07 7.84
N ILE A 102 7.71 -5.27 9.13
CA ILE A 102 7.93 -6.61 9.69
C ILE A 102 6.70 -7.53 9.55
N ASN A 103 5.50 -6.97 9.37
CA ASN A 103 4.25 -7.71 9.09
C ASN A 103 3.94 -7.87 7.59
N GLY A 104 4.88 -7.53 6.70
CA GLY A 104 4.75 -7.76 5.26
C GLY A 104 3.99 -6.70 4.48
N ILE A 105 3.60 -5.59 5.11
CA ILE A 105 2.93 -4.46 4.46
C ILE A 105 3.98 -3.48 3.92
N LEU A 106 3.76 -2.97 2.72
CA LEU A 106 4.69 -2.06 2.06
C LEU A 106 4.58 -0.63 2.60
N TYR A 107 5.71 0.05 2.72
CA TYR A 107 5.79 1.49 2.97
C TYR A 107 5.88 2.26 1.64
N ARG A 108 4.94 3.18 1.41
CA ARG A 108 4.88 4.00 0.19
C ARG A 108 4.72 5.48 0.54
N PRO A 109 5.79 6.30 0.43
CA PRO A 109 5.76 7.68 0.91
C PRO A 109 4.93 8.63 0.03
N ASN A 110 4.71 8.28 -1.23
CA ASN A 110 4.16 9.18 -2.23
C ASN A 110 2.71 8.88 -2.57
N THR A 111 1.94 9.93 -2.85
CA THR A 111 0.59 9.82 -3.44
C THR A 111 0.67 9.86 -4.96
N ALA A 112 -0.38 9.37 -5.63
CA ALA A 112 -0.58 9.54 -7.07
C ALA A 112 -1.32 10.86 -7.42
N GLY A 113 -1.59 11.73 -6.44
CA GLY A 113 -2.27 13.01 -6.62
C GLY A 113 -1.29 14.15 -6.82
N TYR A 114 -1.55 14.99 -7.81
CA TYR A 114 -0.78 16.20 -8.11
C TYR A 114 -1.74 17.39 -8.25
N TRP A 115 -1.27 18.59 -7.96
CA TRP A 115 -2.08 19.79 -8.15
C TRP A 115 -2.61 19.87 -9.58
N ASP A 116 -3.91 20.04 -9.69
CA ASP A 116 -4.61 20.15 -10.97
C ASP A 116 -5.78 21.14 -10.82
N PRO A 117 -5.60 22.42 -11.26
CA PRO A 117 -6.64 23.43 -11.13
C PRO A 117 -7.86 23.15 -12.03
N LYS A 118 -7.75 22.27 -13.01
CA LYS A 118 -8.85 21.86 -13.89
C LYS A 118 -9.69 20.73 -13.31
N SER A 119 -9.16 20.02 -12.31
CA SER A 119 -9.88 18.94 -11.63
C SER A 119 -10.87 19.53 -10.62
N PRO A 120 -12.14 19.04 -10.56
CA PRO A 120 -13.09 19.47 -9.52
C PRO A 120 -12.61 19.24 -8.08
N ARG A 121 -11.65 18.32 -7.90
CA ARG A 121 -11.01 18.02 -6.62
C ARG A 121 -9.76 18.87 -6.34
N GLY A 122 -9.32 19.69 -7.30
CA GLY A 122 -8.08 20.47 -7.24
C GLY A 122 -6.81 19.61 -7.39
N HIS A 123 -6.96 18.33 -7.67
CA HIS A 123 -5.85 17.40 -7.89
C HIS A 123 -6.26 16.24 -8.80
N SER A 124 -5.28 15.66 -9.51
CA SER A 124 -5.46 14.46 -10.32
C SER A 124 -4.13 13.71 -10.49
N PRO A 125 -4.13 12.45 -11.00
CA PRO A 125 -2.90 11.77 -11.39
C PRO A 125 -2.20 12.41 -12.58
N TYR A 126 -2.88 13.28 -13.32
CA TYR A 126 -2.39 13.98 -14.52
C TYR A 126 -1.99 15.44 -14.28
N GLY A 127 -2.13 15.92 -13.03
CA GLY A 127 -1.79 17.29 -12.64
C GLY A 127 -0.30 17.62 -12.74
N ASP A 128 0.06 18.81 -12.28
CA ASP A 128 1.44 19.31 -12.30
C ASP A 128 2.35 18.46 -11.38
N LYS A 129 3.29 17.75 -11.97
CA LYS A 129 4.20 16.84 -11.27
C LYS A 129 5.17 17.53 -10.31
N ASN A 130 5.30 18.84 -10.41
CA ASN A 130 6.08 19.65 -9.47
C ASN A 130 5.36 19.92 -8.15
N TRP A 131 4.07 19.52 -8.02
CA TRP A 131 3.27 19.77 -6.82
C TRP A 131 2.49 18.51 -6.43
N ARG A 132 3.13 17.66 -5.65
CA ARG A 132 2.54 16.40 -5.19
C ARG A 132 1.80 16.58 -3.87
N LEU A 133 0.58 16.12 -3.79
CA LEU A 133 -0.20 16.13 -2.54
C LEU A 133 0.53 15.40 -1.42
N ASN A 134 0.63 16.06 -0.27
CA ASN A 134 1.00 15.42 0.98
C ASN A 134 -0.21 14.61 1.49
N ILE A 135 -0.03 13.32 1.69
CA ILE A 135 -1.09 12.38 2.09
C ILE A 135 -1.75 12.79 3.40
N PHE A 136 -0.98 13.32 4.36
CA PHE A 136 -1.51 13.69 5.67
C PHE A 136 -2.29 14.99 5.66
N ALA A 137 -1.92 15.95 4.82
CA ALA A 137 -2.73 17.16 4.60
C ALA A 137 -4.07 16.86 3.93
N THR A 138 -4.14 15.75 3.19
CA THR A 138 -5.33 15.33 2.45
C THR A 138 -6.00 14.07 3.02
N ARG A 139 -5.68 13.70 4.27
CA ARG A 139 -6.09 12.44 4.91
C ARG A 139 -7.55 12.06 4.67
N GLY A 140 -8.48 12.96 4.92
CA GLY A 140 -9.90 12.73 4.68
C GLY A 140 -10.28 12.58 3.21
N LYS A 141 -9.48 13.11 2.29
CA LYS A 141 -9.71 13.04 0.84
C LYS A 141 -9.17 11.78 0.19
N LEU A 142 -8.18 11.12 0.80
CA LEU A 142 -7.52 9.93 0.27
C LEU A 142 -7.80 8.67 1.10
N GLY A 143 -8.63 8.78 2.14
CA GLY A 143 -9.24 7.66 2.86
C GLY A 143 -8.27 6.82 3.66
N LEU A 144 -7.24 7.41 4.28
CA LEU A 144 -6.38 6.69 5.22
C LEU A 144 -7.18 6.20 6.42
N ASP A 145 -6.87 5.00 6.88
CA ASP A 145 -7.37 4.46 8.14
C ASP A 145 -6.55 4.92 9.36
N ASN A 146 -6.85 4.34 10.52
CA ASN A 146 -6.16 4.69 11.78
C ASN A 146 -4.71 4.20 11.83
N ASN A 147 -4.33 3.26 10.97
CA ASN A 147 -2.97 2.77 10.82
C ASN A 147 -2.19 3.50 9.73
N ASN A 148 -2.66 4.66 9.28
CA ASN A 148 -2.03 5.43 8.21
C ASN A 148 -1.89 4.65 6.90
N GLY A 149 -2.77 3.66 6.69
CA GLY A 149 -2.83 2.83 5.49
C GLY A 149 -4.05 3.12 4.65
N HIS A 150 -3.96 2.80 3.37
CA HIS A 150 -5.08 2.70 2.46
C HIS A 150 -4.80 1.73 1.30
N VAL A 151 -5.78 1.58 0.39
CA VAL A 151 -5.73 0.59 -0.67
C VAL A 151 -5.46 1.25 -2.01
N GLY A 152 -4.47 0.74 -2.74
CA GLY A 152 -4.19 1.14 -4.12
C GLY A 152 -5.14 0.51 -5.14
N PRO A 153 -5.11 0.95 -6.41
CA PRO A 153 -6.00 0.44 -7.46
C PRO A 153 -5.94 -1.08 -7.68
N SER A 154 -4.77 -1.70 -7.42
CA SER A 154 -4.57 -3.16 -7.52
C SER A 154 -5.05 -3.95 -6.30
N GLY A 155 -5.69 -3.31 -5.32
CA GLY A 155 -6.07 -3.95 -4.06
C GLY A 155 -4.94 -4.02 -3.03
N LEU A 156 -3.77 -3.44 -3.31
CA LEU A 156 -2.62 -3.40 -2.43
C LEU A 156 -2.86 -2.45 -1.25
N TYR A 157 -3.00 -2.99 -0.03
CA TYR A 157 -2.96 -2.18 1.18
C TYR A 157 -1.50 -1.80 1.48
N HIS A 158 -1.26 -0.53 1.84
CA HIS A 158 0.09 -0.02 2.12
C HIS A 158 0.05 1.14 3.10
N TYR A 159 1.16 1.33 3.83
CA TYR A 159 1.33 2.39 4.82
C TYR A 159 1.92 3.66 4.20
N HIS A 160 1.44 4.80 4.68
CA HIS A 160 1.99 6.13 4.40
C HIS A 160 2.66 6.78 5.61
N GLY A 161 2.63 6.13 6.77
CA GLY A 161 3.20 6.57 8.03
C GLY A 161 3.28 5.41 9.00
N ILE A 162 3.45 5.72 10.28
CA ILE A 162 3.50 4.70 11.32
C ILE A 162 2.12 4.06 11.52
N ALA A 163 2.07 2.74 11.50
CA ALA A 163 0.89 1.97 11.85
C ALA A 163 0.83 1.77 13.37
N LYS A 164 -0.22 2.28 14.02
CA LYS A 164 -0.40 2.14 15.48
C LYS A 164 -0.37 0.69 15.93
N SER A 165 -1.10 -0.17 15.23
CA SER A 165 -1.14 -1.60 15.55
C SER A 165 0.22 -2.29 15.42
N LEU A 166 1.11 -1.77 14.57
CA LEU A 166 2.46 -2.31 14.44
C LEU A 166 3.32 -1.97 15.67
N ILE A 167 3.14 -0.76 16.24
CA ILE A 167 3.84 -0.35 17.47
C ILE A 167 3.30 -1.13 18.67
N ASP A 168 1.98 -1.21 18.81
CA ASP A 168 1.31 -1.85 19.94
C ASP A 168 1.70 -3.33 20.06
N ASN A 169 1.98 -3.98 18.92
CA ASN A 169 2.42 -5.38 18.86
C ASN A 169 3.93 -5.57 18.95
N SER A 170 4.73 -4.51 18.83
CA SER A 170 6.19 -4.59 18.83
C SER A 170 6.79 -4.23 20.17
N LYS A 171 7.69 -5.09 20.68
CA LYS A 171 8.55 -4.80 21.83
C LYS A 171 9.86 -4.10 21.42
N SER A 172 10.06 -3.84 20.14
CA SER A 172 11.25 -3.28 19.53
C SER A 172 10.90 -2.00 18.76
N SER A 173 11.87 -1.11 18.64
CA SER A 173 11.76 0.05 17.75
C SER A 173 11.85 -0.32 16.26
N LEU A 174 12.38 -1.50 15.94
CA LEU A 174 12.47 -2.03 14.57
C LEU A 174 11.08 -2.35 14.04
N ILE A 175 10.70 -1.70 12.94
CA ILE A 175 9.37 -1.84 12.33
C ILE A 175 9.42 -2.27 10.85
N GLY A 176 10.59 -2.39 10.25
CA GLY A 176 10.72 -2.81 8.87
C GLY A 176 12.14 -2.70 8.32
N TYR A 177 12.24 -2.92 7.02
CA TYR A 177 13.48 -2.81 6.26
C TYR A 177 13.25 -2.03 4.97
N ALA A 178 14.17 -1.13 4.68
CA ALA A 178 14.16 -0.33 3.47
C ALA A 178 14.63 -1.14 2.26
N GLY A 179 14.34 -0.65 1.06
CA GLY A 179 14.70 -1.32 -0.19
C GLY A 179 16.20 -1.46 -0.45
N ASP A 180 17.02 -0.77 0.32
CA ASP A 180 18.49 -0.89 0.33
C ASP A 180 19.03 -1.76 1.48
N GLY A 181 18.12 -2.34 2.31
CA GLY A 181 18.43 -3.26 3.39
C GLY A 181 18.62 -2.63 4.76
N PHE A 182 18.73 -1.31 4.87
CA PHE A 182 18.80 -0.66 6.17
C PHE A 182 17.52 -0.81 6.96
N GLU A 183 17.66 -0.89 8.29
CA GLU A 183 16.54 -1.01 9.21
C GLU A 183 15.70 0.26 9.23
N ILE A 184 14.38 0.09 9.43
CA ILE A 184 13.44 1.18 9.65
C ILE A 184 12.96 1.10 11.09
N HIS A 185 13.12 2.19 11.83
CA HIS A 185 12.76 2.29 13.23
C HIS A 185 11.66 3.32 13.47
N TYR A 186 10.93 3.15 14.57
CA TYR A 186 10.08 4.18 15.14
C TYR A 186 10.37 4.32 16.63
N VAL A 187 10.63 5.55 17.06
CA VAL A 187 11.01 5.87 18.43
C VAL A 187 10.22 7.07 19.01
N GLY A 188 9.12 7.43 18.35
CA GLY A 188 8.29 8.59 18.73
C GLY A 188 9.06 9.91 18.63
N ASP A 189 8.95 10.73 19.65
CA ASP A 189 9.51 12.07 19.77
C ASP A 189 11.02 12.12 20.10
N LYS A 190 11.69 10.96 20.19
CA LYS A 190 13.13 10.90 20.47
C LYS A 190 14.00 11.36 19.32
N VAL A 191 13.45 11.45 18.12
CA VAL A 191 14.11 11.99 16.93
C VAL A 191 13.18 12.99 16.26
N SER A 192 13.76 13.98 15.58
CA SER A 192 13.02 14.95 14.80
C SER A 192 13.54 15.04 13.37
N SER A 193 12.63 15.29 12.44
CA SER A 193 12.96 15.45 11.02
C SER A 193 13.77 16.72 10.76
N GLY A 194 14.70 16.66 9.81
CA GLY A 194 15.36 17.84 9.27
C GLY A 194 14.52 18.65 8.29
N TRP A 195 13.30 18.16 7.96
CA TRP A 195 12.39 18.87 7.06
C TRP A 195 11.51 19.85 7.83
N SER A 196 11.33 21.05 7.29
CA SER A 196 10.53 22.11 7.88
C SER A 196 9.60 22.72 6.84
N LEU A 197 8.44 23.19 7.28
CA LEU A 197 7.49 23.92 6.43
C LEU A 197 8.14 25.25 6.01
N LYS A 198 8.14 25.56 4.72
CA LYS A 198 8.59 26.83 4.16
C LYS A 198 7.75 27.98 4.68
N LYS A 199 8.32 29.16 4.77
CA LYS A 199 7.63 30.38 5.17
C LYS A 199 7.20 31.20 3.95
N GLY A 200 6.09 31.94 4.08
CA GLY A 200 5.61 32.86 3.05
C GLY A 200 4.68 32.23 2.03
N GLU A 201 4.48 32.93 0.92
CA GLU A 201 3.62 32.48 -0.18
C GLU A 201 4.41 31.70 -1.23
N ARG A 202 3.73 30.77 -1.91
CA ARG A 202 4.31 30.06 -3.05
C ARG A 202 4.54 31.01 -4.22
N ALA A 203 5.75 31.08 -4.72
CA ALA A 203 6.08 31.93 -5.86
C ALA A 203 5.53 31.39 -7.19
N VAL A 204 5.26 30.09 -7.28
CA VAL A 204 4.75 29.39 -8.47
C VAL A 204 3.80 28.28 -8.05
N GLY A 205 3.02 27.73 -8.99
CA GLY A 205 2.14 26.57 -8.75
C GLY A 205 0.82 26.96 -8.07
N PRO A 206 0.36 26.17 -7.10
CA PRO A 206 -0.88 26.48 -6.36
C PRO A 206 -0.72 27.74 -5.54
N SER A 207 -1.67 28.69 -5.69
CA SER A 207 -1.64 29.96 -4.98
C SER A 207 -1.74 29.79 -3.46
N GLY A 208 -1.31 30.83 -2.71
CA GLY A 208 -1.38 30.93 -1.26
C GLY A 208 -0.10 30.51 -0.53
N PHE A 209 -0.18 30.48 0.79
CA PHE A 209 0.96 30.20 1.66
C PHE A 209 1.36 28.74 1.61
N TYR A 210 2.65 28.46 1.89
CA TYR A 210 3.12 27.15 2.21
C TYR A 210 2.43 26.65 3.48
N ASN A 211 1.61 25.63 3.36
CA ASN A 211 0.74 25.14 4.44
C ASN A 211 0.75 23.61 4.62
N GLY A 212 1.70 22.95 3.96
CA GLY A 212 1.86 21.51 4.04
C GLY A 212 0.91 20.68 3.15
N THR A 213 0.11 21.34 2.31
CA THR A 213 -0.78 20.64 1.36
C THR A 213 0.00 19.82 0.35
N TYR A 214 1.18 20.28 -0.04
CA TYR A 214 2.05 19.62 -1.00
C TYR A 214 3.39 19.24 -0.36
N ASN A 215 4.03 18.21 -0.87
CA ASN A 215 5.37 17.82 -0.42
C ASN A 215 6.38 18.95 -0.64
N GLU A 216 6.20 19.71 -1.69
CA GLU A 216 7.04 20.84 -2.11
C GLU A 216 6.89 22.06 -1.22
N ASP A 217 5.92 22.05 -0.30
CA ASP A 217 5.80 23.05 0.75
C ASP A 217 6.90 22.93 1.82
N TYR A 218 7.64 21.83 1.82
CA TYR A 218 8.69 21.58 2.80
C TYR A 218 10.07 21.78 2.18
N GLU A 219 11.02 22.15 3.03
CA GLU A 219 12.43 22.25 2.72
C GLU A 219 13.27 21.49 3.75
N PHE A 220 14.39 20.94 3.31
CA PHE A 220 15.34 20.29 4.20
C PHE A 220 16.33 21.30 4.76
N ILE A 221 16.49 21.29 6.08
CA ILE A 221 17.45 22.15 6.81
C ILE A 221 18.41 21.24 7.56
N GLN A 222 19.65 21.19 7.08
CA GLN A 222 20.71 20.39 7.72
C GLN A 222 20.94 20.82 9.16
N SER A 223 20.99 19.85 10.07
CA SER A 223 21.32 20.05 11.48
C SER A 223 21.86 18.76 12.06
N ASP A 224 22.86 18.85 12.93
CA ASP A 224 23.47 17.69 13.61
C ASP A 224 22.51 17.06 14.66
N GLU A 225 21.49 17.80 15.10
CA GLU A 225 20.50 17.35 16.09
C GLU A 225 19.29 16.69 15.44
N LYS A 226 19.20 16.69 14.11
CA LYS A 226 18.05 16.21 13.35
C LYS A 226 18.43 15.09 12.39
N LEU A 227 17.41 14.36 11.99
CA LEU A 227 17.54 13.34 10.94
C LEU A 227 18.01 13.99 9.63
N ASP A 228 18.73 13.23 8.83
CA ASP A 228 19.20 13.67 7.53
C ASP A 228 18.07 13.80 6.48
N GLN A 229 18.44 14.22 5.28
CA GLN A 229 17.50 14.42 4.16
C GLN A 229 16.63 13.19 3.85
N CYS A 230 17.14 11.98 4.07
CA CYS A 230 16.41 10.74 3.89
C CYS A 230 15.77 10.23 5.18
N ASN A 231 15.63 11.09 6.18
CA ASN A 231 15.03 10.75 7.49
C ASN A 231 15.77 9.62 8.21
N GLY A 232 17.08 9.60 8.11
CA GLY A 232 17.94 8.62 8.74
C GLY A 232 19.01 9.24 9.61
N ALA A 233 19.64 8.39 10.44
CA ALA A 233 20.78 8.73 11.28
C ALA A 233 21.60 7.47 11.60
N PHE A 234 22.77 7.67 12.22
CA PHE A 234 23.56 6.57 12.76
C PHE A 234 23.09 6.22 14.17
N LEU A 235 22.72 4.97 14.36
CA LEU A 235 22.43 4.36 15.65
C LEU A 235 23.51 3.30 15.94
N ASN A 236 24.31 3.51 17.00
CA ASN A 236 25.43 2.62 17.33
C ASN A 236 26.33 2.28 16.13
N SER A 237 26.74 3.29 15.37
CA SER A 237 27.56 3.19 14.16
C SER A 237 26.92 2.49 12.95
N HIS A 238 25.65 2.12 13.02
CA HIS A 238 24.87 1.60 11.90
C HIS A 238 23.90 2.67 11.43
N TYR A 239 23.85 2.89 10.12
CA TYR A 239 22.84 3.78 9.56
C TYR A 239 21.48 3.11 9.57
N VAL A 240 20.45 3.85 10.00
CA VAL A 240 19.05 3.40 10.02
C VAL A 240 18.13 4.52 9.56
N TYR A 241 16.96 4.16 9.08
CA TYR A 241 15.89 5.10 8.77
C TYR A 241 14.89 5.19 9.93
N PHE A 242 14.22 6.33 10.01
CA PHE A 242 13.13 6.54 10.96
C PHE A 242 11.82 6.89 10.25
N ILE A 243 10.73 6.32 10.71
CA ILE A 243 9.39 6.86 10.48
C ILE A 243 9.13 7.87 11.58
N THR A 244 8.60 9.05 11.22
CA THR A 244 8.34 10.16 12.13
C THR A 244 6.86 10.55 12.12
N ASP A 245 6.39 11.20 13.18
CA ASP A 245 5.02 11.73 13.26
C ASP A 245 4.86 13.04 12.47
N GLU A 246 5.98 13.65 12.08
CA GLU A 246 6.06 14.85 11.25
C GLU A 246 6.59 14.54 9.84
N TYR A 247 6.44 15.49 8.92
CA TYR A 247 6.97 15.35 7.57
C TYR A 247 8.50 15.05 7.60
N PRO A 248 8.99 14.08 6.82
CA PRO A 248 8.35 13.42 5.66
C PRO A 248 7.54 12.16 6.02
N TYR A 249 7.30 11.85 7.28
CA TYR A 249 6.63 10.68 7.83
C TYR A 249 7.36 9.38 7.52
N ILE A 250 7.47 9.03 6.25
CA ILE A 250 8.26 7.92 5.71
C ILE A 250 9.42 8.50 4.87
N PRO A 251 10.64 7.95 4.95
CA PRO A 251 11.76 8.33 4.09
C PRO A 251 11.38 8.46 2.61
N ARG A 252 11.86 9.50 1.96
CA ARG A 252 11.58 9.79 0.54
C ARG A 252 12.76 9.53 -0.37
N CYS A 253 13.86 9.07 0.20
CA CYS A 253 15.05 8.64 -0.52
C CYS A 253 15.76 7.52 0.26
N LEU A 254 16.62 6.80 -0.43
CA LEU A 254 17.48 5.76 0.11
C LEU A 254 18.93 6.16 -0.06
N LYS A 255 19.74 5.89 0.97
CA LYS A 255 21.18 6.19 1.00
C LYS A 255 22.06 5.00 0.67
N GLY A 256 21.49 3.80 0.63
CA GLY A 256 22.19 2.59 0.26
C GLY A 256 21.98 2.19 -1.19
N ASN A 257 22.58 1.06 -1.56
CA ASN A 257 22.39 0.43 -2.86
C ASN A 257 21.03 -0.28 -2.86
N VAL A 258 20.10 0.26 -3.62
CA VAL A 258 18.72 -0.25 -3.69
C VAL A 258 18.68 -1.60 -4.40
N SER A 259 17.98 -2.56 -3.80
CA SER A 259 17.72 -3.87 -4.41
C SER A 259 16.89 -3.71 -5.70
N ASP A 260 17.22 -4.52 -6.70
CA ASP A 260 16.50 -4.53 -7.98
C ASP A 260 15.01 -4.86 -7.83
N ASP A 261 14.63 -5.60 -6.81
CA ASP A 261 13.23 -5.93 -6.53
C ASP A 261 12.39 -4.68 -6.22
N PHE A 262 12.99 -3.68 -5.58
CA PHE A 262 12.34 -2.39 -5.30
C PHE A 262 12.34 -1.44 -6.50
N ASN A 263 13.29 -1.59 -7.43
CA ASN A 263 13.31 -0.83 -8.67
C ASN A 263 12.22 -1.29 -9.65
N LYS A 264 11.86 -2.57 -9.63
CA LYS A 264 10.83 -3.18 -10.50
C LYS A 264 9.40 -2.94 -9.98
N SER A 265 9.22 -2.65 -8.70
CA SER A 265 7.90 -2.47 -8.07
C SER A 265 7.25 -1.11 -8.37
N ARG A 266 7.24 -0.72 -9.65
CA ARG A 266 6.51 0.48 -10.15
C ARG A 266 5.02 0.19 -10.40
N HIS A 267 4.42 -0.63 -9.55
CA HIS A 267 2.98 -0.93 -9.69
C HIS A 267 2.13 -0.11 -8.77
#